data_c44c78c6537c572bc85f74b06122c05a
#
_entry.id   c44c78c6537c572bc85f74b06122c05a
#
_cell.length_a   1.000
_cell.length_b   1.000
_cell.length_c   1.000
_cell.angle_alpha   90.00
_cell.angle_beta   90.00
_cell.angle_gamma   90.00
#
_symmetry.space_group_name_H-M   'P 1'
#
loop_
_entity.id
_entity.type
_entity.pdbx_description
1 polymer ?
#
loop_
_entity_poly.entity_id
_entity_poly.type
_entity_poly.pdbx_seq_one_letter_code
_entity_poly.pdbx_strand_id
1 'polypeptide(L)'
;AVIGTITCFLGASIALTQMDLKKGLAYSTVSQLGYMMLAMGCGAPVAGMFHLVTHAFFKAMLFLGSGSVIHAMEDVVGHEPVLAQDMRLMGGLRKKMPITAITFLIGCVAISGIPPLAGFWSKDEILGQAFNSFPLLWAVGFATAGMTAFYMFRLYFLTFEGEFRGNNSA
;
A
#
# COMPACT_ATOMS: atom_id res chain seq x y z
N ALA A 1 6.19 -2.46 21.07
CA ALA A 1 6.45 -3.41 19.99
C ALA A 1 5.22 -4.27 19.67
N VAL A 2 4.66 -5.00 20.64
CA VAL A 2 3.53 -5.95 20.44
C VAL A 2 2.33 -5.30 19.77
N ILE A 3 1.82 -4.19 20.29
CA ILE A 3 0.67 -3.45 19.72
C ILE A 3 0.98 -3.02 18.27
N GLY A 4 2.18 -2.51 18.02
CA GLY A 4 2.62 -2.13 16.67
C GLY A 4 2.61 -3.30 15.69
N THR A 5 3.10 -4.47 16.11
CA THR A 5 3.11 -5.69 15.29
C THR A 5 1.69 -6.19 14.99
N ILE A 6 0.81 -6.21 15.99
CA ILE A 6 -0.59 -6.60 15.81
C ILE A 6 -1.28 -5.64 14.84
N THR A 7 -1.11 -4.33 15.02
CA THR A 7 -1.68 -3.32 14.13
C THR A 7 -1.17 -3.46 12.70
N CYS A 8 0.13 -3.71 12.54
CA CYS A 8 0.77 -3.93 11.25
C CYS A 8 0.16 -5.12 10.52
N PHE A 9 0.04 -6.26 11.19
CA PHE A 9 -0.51 -7.50 10.64
C PHE A 9 -2.01 -7.37 10.32
N LEU A 10 -2.81 -6.82 11.24
CA LEU A 10 -4.25 -6.62 11.03
C LEU A 10 -4.52 -5.67 9.86
N GLY A 11 -3.81 -4.54 9.79
CA GLY A 11 -3.94 -3.61 8.67
C GLY A 11 -3.63 -4.26 7.32
N ALA A 12 -2.58 -5.07 7.25
CA ALA A 12 -2.21 -5.79 6.03
C ALA A 12 -3.22 -6.89 5.68
N SER A 13 -3.71 -7.66 6.65
CA SER A 13 -4.68 -8.73 6.40
C SER A 13 -6.02 -8.19 5.88
N ILE A 14 -6.48 -7.06 6.40
CA ILE A 14 -7.68 -6.38 5.90
C ILE A 14 -7.43 -5.84 4.48
N ALA A 15 -6.25 -5.23 4.22
CA ALA A 15 -5.90 -4.71 2.90
C ALA A 15 -5.89 -5.79 1.81
N LEU A 16 -5.53 -7.04 2.15
CA LEU A 16 -5.55 -8.18 1.22
C LEU A 16 -6.94 -8.46 0.64
N THR A 17 -7.99 -8.26 1.40
CA THR A 17 -9.37 -8.61 1.04
C THR A 17 -10.17 -7.45 0.45
N GLN A 18 -9.66 -6.21 0.56
CA GLN A 18 -10.36 -5.03 0.05
C GLN A 18 -10.44 -5.06 -1.48
N MET A 19 -11.63 -4.74 -2.00
CA MET A 19 -11.90 -4.55 -3.43
C MET A 19 -11.99 -3.06 -3.80
N ASP A 20 -12.06 -2.19 -2.82
CA ASP A 20 -12.07 -0.75 -2.96
C ASP A 20 -10.64 -0.22 -2.94
N LEU A 21 -10.24 0.49 -4.02
CA LEU A 21 -8.89 1.03 -4.20
C LEU A 21 -8.48 1.94 -3.03
N LYS A 22 -9.37 2.84 -2.62
CA LYS A 22 -9.11 3.82 -1.57
C LYS A 22 -9.04 3.18 -0.18
N LYS A 23 -9.94 2.22 0.11
CA LYS A 23 -9.91 1.45 1.37
C LYS A 23 -8.66 0.57 1.46
N GLY A 24 -8.25 -0.07 0.37
CA GLY A 24 -7.01 -0.84 0.33
C GLY A 24 -5.79 0.01 0.68
N LEU A 25 -5.70 1.23 0.13
CA LEU A 25 -4.64 2.18 0.49
C LEU A 25 -4.76 2.68 1.94
N ALA A 26 -5.97 2.89 2.47
CA ALA A 26 -6.17 3.32 3.85
C ALA A 26 -5.69 2.26 4.85
N TYR A 27 -6.08 0.99 4.68
CA TYR A 27 -5.60 -0.10 5.54
C TYR A 27 -4.10 -0.36 5.39
N SER A 28 -3.55 -0.14 4.21
CA SER A 28 -2.12 -0.11 4.01
C SER A 28 -1.44 0.97 4.87
N THR A 29 -2.05 2.14 5.04
CA THR A 29 -1.54 3.18 5.95
C THR A 29 -1.55 2.70 7.40
N VAL A 30 -2.63 2.08 7.85
CA VAL A 30 -2.72 1.49 9.21
C VAL A 30 -1.59 0.48 9.43
N SER A 31 -1.34 -0.39 8.45
CA SER A 31 -0.24 -1.35 8.51
C SER A 31 1.14 -0.68 8.63
N GLN A 32 1.41 0.37 7.85
CA GLN A 32 2.70 1.08 7.92
C GLN A 32 2.89 1.86 9.23
N LEU A 33 1.82 2.44 9.79
CA LEU A 33 1.85 3.03 11.13
C LEU A 33 2.18 1.97 12.20
N GLY A 34 1.67 0.74 12.02
CA GLY A 34 2.05 -0.40 12.85
C GLY A 34 3.56 -0.66 12.86
N TYR A 35 4.23 -0.58 11.69
CA TYR A 35 5.71 -0.69 11.60
C TYR A 35 6.42 0.42 12.36
N MET A 36 5.93 1.67 12.29
CA MET A 36 6.52 2.78 13.04
C MET A 36 6.38 2.56 14.54
N MET A 37 5.21 2.08 15.01
CA MET A 37 5.00 1.72 16.41
C MET A 37 5.84 0.52 16.85
N LEU A 38 6.09 -0.44 15.96
CA LEU A 38 7.02 -1.54 16.22
C LEU A 38 8.44 -1.01 16.44
N ALA A 39 8.91 -0.12 15.56
CA ALA A 39 10.22 0.51 15.67
C ALA A 39 10.38 1.26 17.00
N MET A 40 9.39 2.08 17.37
CA MET A 40 9.38 2.79 18.67
C MET A 40 9.46 1.80 19.84
N GLY A 41 8.69 0.71 19.77
CA GLY A 41 8.67 -0.32 20.80
C GLY A 41 9.94 -1.18 20.88
N CYS A 42 10.75 -1.19 19.83
CA CYS A 42 12.09 -1.82 19.79
C CYS A 42 13.20 -0.84 20.23
N GLY A 43 12.87 0.38 20.64
CA GLY A 43 13.86 1.39 21.03
C GLY A 43 14.59 2.03 19.84
N ALA A 44 14.00 1.98 18.64
CA ALA A 44 14.57 2.53 17.40
C ALA A 44 13.74 3.72 16.86
N PRO A 45 13.63 4.86 17.61
CA PRO A 45 12.81 5.98 17.18
C PRO A 45 13.31 6.62 15.87
N VAL A 46 14.60 6.60 15.62
CA VAL A 46 15.18 7.11 14.37
C VAL A 46 14.69 6.32 13.16
N ALA A 47 14.66 4.99 13.25
CA ALA A 47 14.13 4.14 12.20
C ALA A 47 12.63 4.38 11.97
N GLY A 48 11.85 4.54 13.04
CA GLY A 48 10.43 4.90 12.97
C GLY A 48 10.18 6.23 12.29
N MET A 49 10.93 7.26 12.64
CA MET A 49 10.85 8.60 12.03
C MET A 49 11.33 8.59 10.57
N PHE A 50 12.38 7.89 10.27
CA PHE A 50 12.85 7.72 8.89
C PHE A 50 11.75 7.06 8.01
N HIS A 51 11.11 6.01 8.53
CA HIS A 51 10.00 5.38 7.82
C HIS A 51 8.78 6.31 7.69
N LEU A 52 8.49 7.14 8.69
CA LEU A 52 7.42 8.14 8.62
C LEU A 52 7.64 9.12 7.45
N VAL A 53 8.84 9.64 7.30
CA VAL A 53 9.18 10.58 6.21
C VAL A 53 9.05 9.91 4.85
N THR A 54 9.68 8.74 4.66
CA THR A 54 9.60 8.02 3.38
C THR A 54 8.17 7.60 3.06
N HIS A 55 7.41 7.17 4.08
CA HIS A 55 5.99 6.79 3.97
C HIS A 55 5.14 7.97 3.49
N ALA A 56 5.35 9.17 4.01
CA ALA A 56 4.58 10.35 3.60
C ALA A 56 4.69 10.60 2.09
N PHE A 57 5.88 10.47 1.51
CA PHE A 57 6.10 10.71 0.07
C PHE A 57 5.41 9.64 -0.80
N PHE A 58 5.67 8.37 -0.58
CA PHE A 58 5.07 7.36 -1.45
C PHE A 58 3.56 7.18 -1.20
N LYS A 59 3.06 7.49 0.00
CA LYS A 59 1.62 7.51 0.25
C LYS A 59 0.91 8.67 -0.43
N ALA A 60 1.48 9.87 -0.38
CA ALA A 60 0.93 11.00 -1.12
C ALA A 60 0.82 10.66 -2.61
N MET A 61 1.87 10.08 -3.19
CA MET A 61 1.87 9.67 -4.60
C MET A 61 0.80 8.62 -4.91
N LEU A 62 0.63 7.61 -4.07
CA LEU A 62 -0.38 6.56 -4.24
C LEU A 62 -1.80 7.10 -4.10
N PHE A 63 -2.07 7.98 -3.12
CA PHE A 63 -3.40 8.56 -2.92
C PHE A 63 -3.77 9.55 -4.03
N LEU A 64 -2.84 10.38 -4.48
CA LEU A 64 -3.06 11.27 -5.63
C LEU A 64 -3.31 10.46 -6.91
N GLY A 65 -2.53 9.40 -7.13
CA GLY A 65 -2.75 8.48 -8.24
C GLY A 65 -4.12 7.79 -8.18
N SER A 66 -4.54 7.33 -7.00
CA SER A 66 -5.87 6.74 -6.83
C SER A 66 -7.00 7.75 -7.04
N GLY A 67 -6.81 9.00 -6.59
CA GLY A 67 -7.76 10.08 -6.83
C GLY A 67 -7.95 10.36 -8.32
N SER A 68 -6.85 10.40 -9.07
CA SER A 68 -6.87 10.57 -10.54
C SER A 68 -7.60 9.42 -11.25
N VAL A 69 -7.38 8.17 -10.79
CA VAL A 69 -8.09 6.99 -11.32
C VAL A 69 -9.59 7.06 -11.02
N ILE A 70 -9.97 7.37 -9.78
CA ILE A 70 -11.37 7.44 -9.36
C ILE A 70 -12.10 8.53 -10.17
N HIS A 71 -11.51 9.71 -10.33
CA HIS A 71 -12.09 10.79 -11.13
C HIS A 71 -12.34 10.37 -12.59
N ALA A 72 -11.37 9.67 -13.21
CA ALA A 72 -11.54 9.13 -14.56
C ALA A 72 -12.61 8.01 -14.64
N MET A 73 -12.81 7.26 -13.56
CA MET A 73 -13.86 6.25 -13.49
C MET A 73 -15.24 6.84 -13.30
N GLU A 74 -15.39 7.97 -12.60
CA GLU A 74 -16.67 8.70 -12.43
C GLU A 74 -17.27 9.11 -13.77
N ASP A 75 -16.46 9.45 -14.76
CA ASP A 75 -16.93 9.79 -16.11
C ASP A 75 -17.52 8.57 -16.85
N VAL A 76 -17.19 7.34 -16.44
CA VAL A 76 -17.60 6.10 -17.12
C VAL A 76 -18.73 5.39 -16.38
N VAL A 77 -18.63 5.28 -15.05
CA VAL A 77 -19.61 4.53 -14.23
C VAL A 77 -20.62 5.44 -13.52
N GLY A 78 -20.55 6.77 -13.75
CA GLY A 78 -21.35 7.76 -13.07
C GLY A 78 -20.76 8.18 -11.72
N HIS A 79 -21.34 9.22 -11.13
CA HIS A 79 -20.88 9.82 -9.87
C HIS A 79 -21.25 9.01 -8.62
N GLU A 80 -21.40 7.67 -8.77
CA GLU A 80 -21.59 6.77 -7.64
C GLU A 80 -20.22 6.43 -7.02
N PRO A 81 -19.87 6.97 -5.84
CA PRO A 81 -18.52 6.82 -5.26
C PRO A 81 -18.13 5.36 -5.03
N VAL A 82 -19.11 4.50 -4.76
CA VAL A 82 -18.88 3.08 -4.50
C VAL A 82 -18.44 2.36 -5.77
N LEU A 83 -19.02 2.68 -6.92
CA LEU A 83 -18.68 2.07 -8.20
C LEU A 83 -17.35 2.59 -8.76
N ALA A 84 -17.09 3.89 -8.63
CA ALA A 84 -15.86 4.51 -9.11
C ALA A 84 -14.60 4.06 -8.35
N GLN A 85 -14.75 3.53 -7.12
CA GLN A 85 -13.65 3.03 -6.30
C GLN A 85 -13.47 1.52 -6.40
N ASP A 86 -14.40 0.78 -7.01
CA ASP A 86 -14.36 -0.67 -7.08
C ASP A 86 -13.38 -1.14 -8.15
N MET A 87 -12.28 -1.79 -7.72
CA MET A 87 -11.25 -2.32 -8.61
C MET A 87 -11.76 -3.42 -9.55
N ARG A 88 -12.89 -4.06 -9.24
CA ARG A 88 -13.50 -5.09 -10.10
C ARG A 88 -14.04 -4.51 -11.39
N LEU A 89 -14.39 -3.22 -11.40
CA LEU A 89 -14.86 -2.48 -12.57
C LEU A 89 -13.72 -1.77 -13.32
N MET A 90 -12.52 -1.74 -12.75
CA MET A 90 -11.31 -1.17 -13.36
C MET A 90 -10.62 -2.20 -14.28
N GLY A 91 -9.51 -1.81 -14.88
CA GLY A 91 -8.64 -2.63 -15.70
C GLY A 91 -8.19 -1.89 -16.96
N GLY A 92 -7.01 -2.21 -17.48
CA GLY A 92 -6.49 -1.66 -18.73
C GLY A 92 -6.24 -0.15 -18.74
N LEU A 93 -6.30 0.52 -17.58
CA LEU A 93 -6.15 1.97 -17.48
C LEU A 93 -4.74 2.47 -17.80
N ARG A 94 -3.74 1.58 -17.81
CA ARG A 94 -2.36 1.92 -18.17
C ARG A 94 -2.25 2.60 -19.53
N LYS A 95 -3.03 2.16 -20.51
CA LYS A 95 -3.01 2.75 -21.87
C LYS A 95 -3.64 4.14 -21.91
N LYS A 96 -4.64 4.39 -21.07
CA LYS A 96 -5.37 5.67 -21.00
C LYS A 96 -4.67 6.68 -20.09
N MET A 97 -4.02 6.20 -19.03
CA MET A 97 -3.37 7.01 -17.99
C MET A 97 -1.93 6.54 -17.73
N PRO A 98 -1.01 6.60 -18.72
CA PRO A 98 0.32 6.00 -18.59
C PRO A 98 1.16 6.66 -17.48
N ILE A 99 1.08 7.97 -17.30
CA ILE A 99 1.82 8.70 -16.27
C ILE A 99 1.36 8.27 -14.88
N THR A 100 0.04 8.24 -14.66
CA THR A 100 -0.54 7.78 -13.39
C THR A 100 -0.18 6.33 -13.09
N ALA A 101 -0.19 5.46 -14.11
CA ALA A 101 0.19 4.06 -13.95
C ALA A 101 1.65 3.90 -13.53
N ILE A 102 2.58 4.64 -14.15
CA ILE A 102 4.01 4.59 -13.83
C ILE A 102 4.26 5.14 -12.42
N THR A 103 3.69 6.28 -12.07
CA THR A 103 3.86 6.88 -10.73
C THR A 103 3.26 5.98 -9.65
N PHE A 104 2.10 5.39 -9.90
CA PHE A 104 1.48 4.44 -8.98
C PHE A 104 2.33 3.17 -8.81
N LEU A 105 2.90 2.64 -9.90
CA LEU A 105 3.82 1.50 -9.86
C LEU A 105 5.07 1.80 -9.01
N ILE A 106 5.68 2.97 -9.21
CA ILE A 106 6.82 3.41 -8.40
C ILE A 106 6.44 3.46 -6.91
N GLY A 107 5.25 3.96 -6.59
CA GLY A 107 4.71 3.94 -5.23
C GLY A 107 4.52 2.53 -4.67
N CYS A 108 4.01 1.60 -5.48
CA CYS A 108 3.86 0.19 -5.10
C CYS A 108 5.21 -0.47 -4.81
N VAL A 109 6.21 -0.24 -5.66
CA VAL A 109 7.58 -0.76 -5.46
C VAL A 109 8.21 -0.16 -4.20
N ALA A 110 8.03 1.15 -3.97
CA ALA A 110 8.57 1.83 -2.80
C ALA A 110 7.98 1.29 -1.49
N ILE A 111 6.66 1.18 -1.39
CA ILE A 111 6.00 0.68 -0.17
C ILE A 111 6.25 -0.81 0.06
N SER A 112 6.44 -1.59 -1.00
CA SER A 112 6.77 -3.01 -0.91
C SER A 112 8.16 -3.27 -0.32
N GLY A 113 9.01 -2.25 -0.27
CA GLY A 113 10.37 -2.39 0.23
C GLY A 113 11.28 -3.11 -0.76
N ILE A 114 11.18 -2.79 -2.05
CA ILE A 114 12.04 -3.32 -3.10
C ILE A 114 13.19 -2.35 -3.36
N PRO A 115 14.46 -2.84 -3.36
CA PRO A 115 15.60 -1.98 -3.68
C PRO A 115 15.49 -1.39 -5.09
N PRO A 116 16.01 -0.18 -5.35
CA PRO A 116 16.77 0.71 -4.48
C PRO A 116 15.92 1.80 -3.79
N LEU A 117 14.59 1.67 -3.76
CA LEU A 117 13.69 2.73 -3.29
C LEU A 117 13.72 2.90 -1.76
N ALA A 118 13.31 4.09 -1.31
CA ALA A 118 13.45 4.51 0.09
C ALA A 118 12.71 3.61 1.10
N GLY A 119 11.59 3.00 0.71
CA GLY A 119 10.85 2.07 1.54
C GLY A 119 11.60 0.78 1.90
N PHE A 120 12.56 0.36 1.05
CA PHE A 120 13.47 -0.75 1.38
C PHE A 120 14.35 -0.41 2.59
N TRP A 121 15.07 0.69 2.52
CA TRP A 121 16.02 1.10 3.55
C TRP A 121 15.32 1.35 4.89
N SER A 122 14.17 2.01 4.88
CA SER A 122 13.44 2.31 6.11
C SER A 122 12.81 1.07 6.76
N LYS A 123 12.27 0.13 5.96
CA LYS A 123 11.74 -1.13 6.49
C LYS A 123 12.83 -2.07 6.98
N ASP A 124 13.94 -2.16 6.25
CA ASP A 124 15.07 -2.99 6.62
C ASP A 124 15.63 -2.57 7.98
N GLU A 125 15.77 -1.28 8.22
CA GLU A 125 16.19 -0.75 9.51
C GLU A 125 15.22 -1.15 10.64
N ILE A 126 13.90 -1.01 10.43
CA ILE A 126 12.90 -1.42 11.43
C ILE A 126 12.97 -2.92 11.69
N LEU A 127 13.01 -3.73 10.65
CA LEU A 127 13.06 -5.18 10.78
C LEU A 127 14.38 -5.66 11.39
N GLY A 128 15.50 -5.03 11.08
CA GLY A 128 16.79 -5.32 11.70
C GLY A 128 16.77 -5.08 13.21
N GLN A 129 16.21 -3.97 13.66
CA GLN A 129 16.06 -3.67 15.10
C GLN A 129 15.06 -4.62 15.77
N ALA A 130 13.96 -4.99 15.09
CA ALA A 130 13.01 -5.96 15.60
C ALA A 130 13.62 -7.35 15.73
N PHE A 131 14.49 -7.76 14.80
CA PHE A 131 15.20 -9.04 14.86
C PHE A 131 16.09 -9.15 16.09
N ASN A 132 16.84 -8.08 16.39
CA ASN A 132 17.74 -8.05 17.55
C ASN A 132 16.99 -8.00 18.89
N SER A 133 15.82 -7.35 18.93
CA SER A 133 15.09 -7.13 20.18
C SER A 133 14.05 -8.22 20.46
N PHE A 134 13.27 -8.61 19.44
CA PHE A 134 12.12 -9.52 19.56
C PHE A 134 11.97 -10.38 18.30
N PRO A 135 12.68 -11.51 18.16
CA PRO A 135 12.67 -12.34 16.94
C PRO A 135 11.27 -12.80 16.49
N LEU A 136 10.36 -13.05 17.44
CA LEU A 136 8.98 -13.44 17.12
C LEU A 136 8.21 -12.30 16.45
N LEU A 137 8.35 -11.07 16.96
CA LEU A 137 7.72 -9.89 16.37
C LEU A 137 8.32 -9.55 15.01
N TRP A 138 9.62 -9.77 14.85
CA TRP A 138 10.29 -9.70 13.56
C TRP A 138 9.67 -10.67 12.53
N ALA A 139 9.46 -11.92 12.88
CA ALA A 139 8.88 -12.92 11.98
C ALA A 139 7.49 -12.48 11.47
N VAL A 140 6.65 -11.96 12.37
CA VAL A 140 5.33 -11.42 11.99
C VAL A 140 5.48 -10.17 11.12
N GLY A 141 6.40 -9.27 11.45
CA GLY A 141 6.70 -8.07 10.66
C GLY A 141 7.21 -8.43 9.26
N PHE A 142 8.09 -9.41 9.15
CA PHE A 142 8.62 -9.88 7.87
C PHE A 142 7.53 -10.52 7.00
N ALA A 143 6.68 -11.38 7.56
CA ALA A 143 5.51 -11.93 6.87
C ALA A 143 4.57 -10.83 6.38
N THR A 144 4.34 -9.81 7.21
CA THR A 144 3.52 -8.64 6.86
C THR A 144 4.14 -7.81 5.73
N ALA A 145 5.47 -7.75 5.63
CA ALA A 145 6.13 -7.11 4.49
C ALA A 145 5.82 -7.84 3.17
N GLY A 146 5.82 -9.17 3.18
CA GLY A 146 5.39 -9.98 2.04
C GLY A 146 3.92 -9.75 1.66
N MET A 147 3.04 -9.67 2.66
CA MET A 147 1.62 -9.33 2.45
C MET A 147 1.48 -7.92 1.84
N THR A 148 2.30 -6.95 2.28
CA THR A 148 2.30 -5.59 1.73
C THR A 148 2.63 -5.59 0.24
N ALA A 149 3.67 -6.30 -0.16
CA ALA A 149 4.03 -6.43 -1.57
C ALA A 149 2.87 -7.06 -2.36
N PHE A 150 2.30 -8.15 -1.87
CA PHE A 150 1.22 -8.85 -2.54
C PHE A 150 0.00 -7.95 -2.77
N TYR A 151 -0.55 -7.29 -1.72
CA TYR A 151 -1.75 -6.48 -1.91
C TYR A 151 -1.49 -5.21 -2.73
N MET A 152 -0.30 -4.61 -2.64
CA MET A 152 0.02 -3.43 -3.45
C MET A 152 0.11 -3.74 -4.93
N PHE A 153 0.76 -4.85 -5.30
CA PHE A 153 0.79 -5.29 -6.69
C PHE A 153 -0.58 -5.77 -7.17
N ARG A 154 -1.39 -6.40 -6.30
CA ARG A 154 -2.78 -6.72 -6.62
C ARG A 154 -3.59 -5.46 -6.94
N LEU A 155 -3.48 -4.38 -6.13
CA LEU A 155 -4.12 -3.09 -6.42
C LEU A 155 -3.68 -2.55 -7.79
N TYR A 156 -2.39 -2.61 -8.10
CA TYR A 156 -1.85 -2.15 -9.37
C TYR A 156 -2.40 -2.96 -10.55
N PHE A 157 -2.30 -4.28 -10.50
CA PHE A 157 -2.72 -5.13 -11.61
C PHE A 157 -4.23 -5.06 -11.86
N LEU A 158 -5.05 -5.03 -10.83
CA LEU A 158 -6.50 -4.93 -10.99
C LEU A 158 -6.94 -3.58 -11.56
N THR A 159 -6.20 -2.50 -11.29
CA THR A 159 -6.53 -1.14 -11.72
C THR A 159 -5.98 -0.83 -13.12
N PHE A 160 -4.71 -1.16 -13.38
CA PHE A 160 -4.00 -0.67 -14.56
C PHE A 160 -3.81 -1.71 -15.66
N GLU A 161 -3.79 -3.00 -15.34
CA GLU A 161 -3.55 -4.07 -16.29
C GLU A 161 -4.84 -4.85 -16.64
N GLY A 162 -4.76 -5.67 -17.70
CA GLY A 162 -5.87 -6.49 -18.17
C GLY A 162 -6.84 -5.73 -19.05
N GLU A 163 -8.08 -6.23 -19.14
CA GLU A 163 -9.16 -5.61 -19.92
C GLU A 163 -10.02 -4.70 -19.04
N PHE A 164 -10.55 -3.65 -19.65
CA PHE A 164 -11.46 -2.73 -18.96
C PHE A 164 -12.80 -3.40 -18.69
N ARG A 165 -13.26 -3.36 -17.45
CA ARG A 165 -14.45 -4.08 -16.97
C ARG A 165 -15.64 -3.18 -16.64
N GLY A 166 -15.49 -1.87 -16.75
CA GLY A 166 -16.51 -0.89 -16.40
C GLY A 166 -17.75 -0.87 -17.31
N ASN A 167 -17.66 -1.41 -18.53
CA ASN A 167 -18.79 -1.46 -19.47
C ASN A 167 -19.83 -2.55 -19.16
N ASN A 168 -19.59 -3.45 -18.21
CA ASN A 168 -20.50 -4.56 -17.86
C ASN A 168 -21.50 -4.20 -16.76
N SER A 169 -21.61 -2.92 -16.39
CA SER A 169 -22.50 -2.41 -15.34
C SER A 169 -23.74 -1.68 -15.88
N ALA A 170 -24.09 -1.91 -17.16
CA ALA A 170 -25.36 -1.45 -17.76
C ALA A 170 -26.41 -2.56 -17.72
#